data_340cd0ee5e3e4e89296a9b90cf467602
#
_entry.id   340cd0ee5e3e4e89296a9b90cf467602
#
_cell.length_a   1.000
_cell.length_b   1.000
_cell.length_c   1.000
_cell.angle_alpha   90.00
_cell.angle_beta   90.00
_cell.angle_gamma   90.00
#
_symmetry.space_group_name_H-M   'P 1'
#
loop_
_entity.id
_entity.type
_entity.pdbx_description
1 polymer ?
#
loop_
_entity_poly.entity_id
_entity_poly.type
_entity_poly.pdbx_seq_one_letter_code
_entity_poly.pdbx_strand_id
1 'polypeptide(L)'
;MIEIGHYYDLEVVKEVDFGFYLDAENLGEVLLPVKFAPEDLTVGEEIEVFLYLDSEGLPIATTQEAYAAVGEFCYLRVVDTTNVGAFLDWGLDKDVLVPFAEQHRPMEVGKSYLVYLYISDIDGRIIASSKIDKFLDDDAPHNYIPQQPVDLIIANSTDLGYKAIVDDSHWGVLYKNEVFRRLSFGQSIKGFIKHIRPDGKIDLSLQSGEDSRTKNKHIILDYLKSKQGFATVNDRTDPKVITELFGMSKAAFKKAIGGLYKERVITIEPEGIRLNTINKEAE
;
A
#
# COMPACT_ATOMS: atom_id res chain seq x y z
N MET A 1 -24.79 -9.11 8.73
CA MET A 1 -25.18 -7.83 9.40
C MET A 1 -24.57 -6.72 8.58
N ILE A 2 -25.37 -5.84 8.08
CA ILE A 2 -24.99 -4.73 7.20
C ILE A 2 -24.68 -3.50 8.03
N GLU A 3 -23.57 -2.81 7.73
CA GLU A 3 -23.08 -1.62 8.40
C GLU A 3 -22.83 -0.49 7.38
N ILE A 4 -22.96 0.76 7.79
CA ILE A 4 -22.62 1.91 6.93
C ILE A 4 -21.12 2.01 6.72
N GLY A 5 -20.71 2.58 5.59
CA GLY A 5 -19.30 2.75 5.24
C GLY A 5 -18.68 1.58 4.49
N HIS A 6 -19.48 0.66 3.97
CA HIS A 6 -19.02 -0.53 3.24
C HIS A 6 -19.87 -0.79 2.00
N TYR A 7 -19.36 -1.62 1.08
CA TYR A 7 -20.05 -2.09 -0.11
C TYR A 7 -20.82 -3.37 0.15
N TYR A 8 -21.99 -3.47 -0.46
CA TYR A 8 -22.84 -4.66 -0.41
C TYR A 8 -23.58 -4.84 -1.72
N ASP A 9 -23.79 -6.08 -2.13
CA ASP A 9 -24.76 -6.46 -3.15
C ASP A 9 -26.14 -6.56 -2.49
N LEU A 10 -27.07 -5.68 -2.85
CA LEU A 10 -28.40 -5.59 -2.25
C LEU A 10 -29.50 -5.78 -3.30
N GLU A 11 -30.56 -6.50 -2.93
CA GLU A 11 -31.73 -6.71 -3.79
C GLU A 11 -32.61 -5.44 -3.85
N VAL A 12 -33.05 -5.09 -5.06
CA VAL A 12 -34.02 -4.03 -5.30
C VAL A 12 -35.43 -4.55 -4.96
N VAL A 13 -36.03 -4.03 -3.91
CA VAL A 13 -37.37 -4.47 -3.44
C VAL A 13 -38.51 -3.58 -3.91
N LYS A 14 -38.21 -2.33 -4.30
CA LYS A 14 -39.23 -1.37 -4.69
C LYS A 14 -38.68 -0.24 -5.55
N GLU A 15 -39.44 0.16 -6.58
CA GLU A 15 -39.19 1.35 -7.39
C GLU A 15 -40.14 2.47 -6.99
N VAL A 16 -39.64 3.72 -6.96
CA VAL A 16 -40.38 4.96 -6.70
C VAL A 16 -39.88 6.08 -7.62
N ASP A 17 -40.63 7.18 -7.72
CA ASP A 17 -40.29 8.30 -8.64
C ASP A 17 -38.91 8.91 -8.41
N PHE A 18 -38.38 8.81 -7.20
CA PHE A 18 -37.10 9.42 -6.81
C PHE A 18 -35.95 8.39 -6.62
N GLY A 19 -36.19 7.10 -6.87
CA GLY A 19 -35.16 6.05 -6.80
C GLY A 19 -35.69 4.66 -6.53
N PHE A 20 -34.82 3.82 -5.96
CA PHE A 20 -35.10 2.43 -5.64
C PHE A 20 -34.89 2.19 -4.14
N TYR A 21 -35.69 1.34 -3.52
CA TYR A 21 -35.41 0.82 -2.20
C TYR A 21 -34.74 -0.53 -2.29
N LEU A 22 -33.68 -0.70 -1.52
CA LEU A 22 -32.86 -1.91 -1.45
C LEU A 22 -33.07 -2.59 -0.09
N ASP A 23 -33.10 -3.91 -0.04
CA ASP A 23 -33.15 -4.66 1.21
C ASP A 23 -31.77 -4.66 1.88
N ALA A 24 -31.61 -3.88 2.93
CA ALA A 24 -30.39 -3.82 3.72
C ALA A 24 -30.54 -4.55 5.07
N GLU A 25 -31.31 -5.63 5.11
CA GLU A 25 -31.48 -6.53 6.26
C GLU A 25 -31.80 -5.79 7.57
N ASN A 26 -30.78 -5.70 8.47
CA ASN A 26 -30.90 -5.05 9.78
C ASN A 26 -31.06 -3.53 9.72
N LEU A 27 -30.72 -2.89 8.61
CA LEU A 27 -30.94 -1.45 8.37
C LEU A 27 -32.33 -1.18 7.74
N GLY A 28 -33.08 -2.23 7.34
CA GLY A 28 -34.35 -2.14 6.64
C GLY A 28 -34.20 -1.74 5.18
N GLU A 29 -35.24 -1.13 4.62
CA GLU A 29 -35.21 -0.64 3.24
C GLU A 29 -34.39 0.67 3.15
N VAL A 30 -33.32 0.65 2.34
CA VAL A 30 -32.43 1.80 2.14
C VAL A 30 -32.64 2.38 0.74
N LEU A 31 -32.75 3.70 0.64
CA LEU A 31 -32.96 4.39 -0.63
C LEU A 31 -31.66 4.46 -1.45
N LEU A 32 -31.72 4.02 -2.72
CA LEU A 32 -30.80 4.35 -3.78
C LEU A 32 -31.44 5.47 -4.64
N PRO A 33 -30.97 6.73 -4.57
CA PRO A 33 -31.51 7.80 -5.38
C PRO A 33 -31.38 7.54 -6.88
N VAL A 34 -32.38 7.96 -7.68
CA VAL A 34 -32.42 7.75 -9.14
C VAL A 34 -31.17 8.23 -9.85
N LYS A 35 -30.54 9.30 -9.36
CA LYS A 35 -29.30 9.85 -9.95
C LYS A 35 -28.08 8.91 -9.86
N PHE A 36 -28.14 7.92 -8.99
CA PHE A 36 -27.09 6.92 -8.80
C PHE A 36 -27.49 5.54 -9.34
N ALA A 37 -28.74 5.34 -9.71
CA ALA A 37 -29.22 4.08 -10.23
C ALA A 37 -28.89 3.93 -11.74
N PRO A 38 -28.49 2.73 -12.21
CA PRO A 38 -28.45 2.42 -13.63
C PRO A 38 -29.84 2.60 -14.27
N GLU A 39 -29.86 2.99 -15.57
CA GLU A 39 -31.10 3.25 -16.29
C GLU A 39 -31.99 2.02 -16.50
N ASP A 40 -31.40 0.83 -16.48
CA ASP A 40 -32.04 -0.47 -16.71
C ASP A 40 -32.28 -1.27 -15.42
N LEU A 41 -32.08 -0.67 -14.25
CA LEU A 41 -32.28 -1.34 -12.95
C LEU A 41 -33.76 -1.67 -12.73
N THR A 42 -34.04 -2.92 -12.34
CA THR A 42 -35.42 -3.41 -12.10
C THR A 42 -35.56 -4.06 -10.71
N VAL A 43 -36.80 -4.12 -10.22
CA VAL A 43 -37.14 -4.78 -8.96
C VAL A 43 -36.82 -6.29 -9.05
N GLY A 44 -36.13 -6.81 -8.03
CA GLY A 44 -35.67 -8.21 -7.93
C GLY A 44 -34.24 -8.42 -8.43
N GLU A 45 -33.56 -7.40 -8.93
CA GLU A 45 -32.14 -7.46 -9.27
C GLU A 45 -31.26 -7.11 -8.06
N GLU A 46 -30.04 -7.68 -8.03
CA GLU A 46 -29.00 -7.29 -7.06
C GLU A 46 -28.10 -6.23 -7.66
N ILE A 47 -27.74 -5.24 -6.84
CA ILE A 47 -26.83 -4.16 -7.22
C ILE A 47 -25.80 -3.88 -6.13
N GLU A 48 -24.53 -3.75 -6.52
CA GLU A 48 -23.47 -3.35 -5.62
C GLU A 48 -23.58 -1.85 -5.30
N VAL A 49 -23.71 -1.52 -4.02
CA VAL A 49 -23.84 -0.15 -3.51
C VAL A 49 -22.98 0.08 -2.29
N PHE A 50 -22.55 1.33 -2.13
CA PHE A 50 -21.93 1.79 -0.91
C PHE A 50 -23.00 2.43 0.00
N LEU A 51 -22.99 2.07 1.28
CA LEU A 51 -23.94 2.59 2.26
C LEU A 51 -23.32 3.69 3.13
N TYR A 52 -23.99 4.82 3.24
CA TYR A 52 -23.56 5.93 4.09
C TYR A 52 -24.79 6.67 4.70
N LEU A 53 -24.56 7.74 5.47
CA LEU A 53 -25.67 8.54 6.02
C LEU A 53 -25.89 9.82 5.20
N ASP A 54 -27.15 10.10 4.90
CA ASP A 54 -27.57 11.36 4.28
C ASP A 54 -27.43 12.56 5.26
N SER A 55 -27.90 13.74 4.87
CA SER A 55 -27.86 14.97 5.69
C SER A 55 -28.73 14.89 6.94
N GLU A 56 -29.77 14.06 6.95
CA GLU A 56 -30.68 13.84 8.08
C GLU A 56 -30.19 12.73 9.02
N GLY A 57 -29.11 12.00 8.61
CA GLY A 57 -28.55 10.88 9.36
C GLY A 57 -29.23 9.55 9.09
N LEU A 58 -29.97 9.45 7.98
CA LEU A 58 -30.59 8.19 7.54
C LEU A 58 -29.66 7.41 6.61
N PRO A 59 -29.65 6.06 6.68
CA PRO A 59 -28.92 5.24 5.74
C PRO A 59 -29.38 5.48 4.30
N ILE A 60 -28.41 5.67 3.39
CA ILE A 60 -28.64 5.88 1.96
C ILE A 60 -27.59 5.12 1.17
N ALA A 61 -27.98 4.63 -0.02
CA ALA A 61 -27.13 3.88 -0.93
C ALA A 61 -26.64 4.76 -2.10
N THR A 62 -25.47 4.44 -2.61
CA THR A 62 -24.92 5.03 -3.85
C THR A 62 -24.12 4.01 -4.63
N THR A 63 -24.11 4.14 -5.96
CA THR A 63 -23.20 3.42 -6.86
C THR A 63 -21.92 4.21 -7.13
N GLN A 64 -21.73 5.38 -6.53
CA GLN A 64 -20.46 6.09 -6.60
C GLN A 64 -19.36 5.30 -5.90
N GLU A 65 -18.13 5.40 -6.43
CA GLU A 65 -16.97 4.73 -5.88
C GLU A 65 -16.35 5.58 -4.76
N ALA A 66 -16.50 5.11 -3.52
CA ALA A 66 -15.76 5.66 -2.39
C ALA A 66 -14.28 5.28 -2.48
N TYR A 67 -13.39 6.23 -2.20
CA TYR A 67 -11.93 5.98 -2.26
C TYR A 67 -11.43 5.09 -1.12
N ALA A 68 -12.21 4.89 -0.08
CA ALA A 68 -11.96 3.96 1.00
C ALA A 68 -13.26 3.65 1.77
N ALA A 69 -13.31 2.48 2.40
CA ALA A 69 -14.36 2.08 3.33
C ALA A 69 -14.03 2.51 4.78
N VAL A 70 -15.00 2.37 5.68
CA VAL A 70 -14.77 2.47 7.12
C VAL A 70 -13.79 1.37 7.55
N GLY A 71 -12.81 1.74 8.38
CA GLY A 71 -11.73 0.81 8.78
C GLY A 71 -10.49 0.90 7.91
N GLU A 72 -10.45 1.77 6.90
CA GLU A 72 -9.32 1.89 5.98
C GLU A 72 -8.58 3.22 6.08
N PHE A 73 -7.31 3.19 5.70
CA PHE A 73 -6.48 4.38 5.53
C PHE A 73 -6.55 4.88 4.08
N CYS A 74 -6.70 6.19 3.90
CA CYS A 74 -6.70 6.79 2.58
C CYS A 74 -6.08 8.19 2.58
N TYR A 75 -5.67 8.66 1.39
CA TYR A 75 -5.03 9.97 1.22
C TYR A 75 -5.98 10.91 0.49
N LEU A 76 -6.73 11.72 1.25
CA LEU A 76 -7.83 12.52 0.77
C LEU A 76 -7.48 14.00 0.71
N ARG A 77 -8.08 14.70 -0.27
CA ARG A 77 -7.92 16.13 -0.48
C ARG A 77 -8.96 16.93 0.31
N VAL A 78 -8.50 17.97 1.00
CA VAL A 78 -9.39 18.94 1.66
C VAL A 78 -10.05 19.81 0.60
N VAL A 79 -11.38 19.84 0.60
CA VAL A 79 -12.20 20.69 -0.28
C VAL A 79 -12.73 21.92 0.41
N ASP A 80 -13.00 21.83 1.72
CA ASP A 80 -13.47 22.96 2.53
C ASP A 80 -13.03 22.86 3.98
N THR A 81 -13.04 24.01 4.68
CA THR A 81 -12.79 24.12 6.12
C THR A 81 -13.83 25.05 6.75
N THR A 82 -14.46 24.58 7.82
CA THR A 82 -15.50 25.29 8.54
C THR A 82 -15.18 25.41 10.02
N ASN A 83 -16.12 25.92 10.82
CA ASN A 83 -15.99 26.01 12.27
C ASN A 83 -16.09 24.64 13.01
N VAL A 84 -16.36 23.54 12.32
CA VAL A 84 -16.41 22.18 12.90
C VAL A 84 -15.21 21.33 12.53
N GLY A 85 -14.52 21.65 11.44
CA GLY A 85 -13.37 20.89 10.96
C GLY A 85 -13.12 21.08 9.47
N ALA A 86 -12.40 20.14 8.89
CA ALA A 86 -12.10 20.07 7.46
C ALA A 86 -12.98 19.01 6.78
N PHE A 87 -13.45 19.32 5.57
CA PHE A 87 -14.19 18.40 4.72
C PHE A 87 -13.28 17.90 3.61
N LEU A 88 -13.25 16.59 3.42
CA LEU A 88 -12.37 15.91 2.48
C LEU A 88 -13.20 15.16 1.43
N ASP A 89 -12.80 15.33 0.18
CA ASP A 89 -13.32 14.55 -0.95
C ASP A 89 -12.89 13.08 -0.81
N TRP A 90 -13.86 12.19 -0.69
CA TRP A 90 -13.67 10.74 -0.57
C TRP A 90 -14.39 9.94 -1.66
N GLY A 91 -14.75 10.63 -2.77
CA GLY A 91 -15.35 10.03 -3.95
C GLY A 91 -16.89 10.07 -3.99
N LEU A 92 -17.55 10.47 -2.92
CA LEU A 92 -19.00 10.58 -2.84
C LEU A 92 -19.46 12.04 -2.90
N ASP A 93 -20.74 12.26 -3.23
CA ASP A 93 -21.36 13.59 -3.28
C ASP A 93 -21.24 14.37 -1.94
N LYS A 94 -21.15 13.66 -0.84
CA LYS A 94 -21.02 14.24 0.49
C LYS A 94 -19.61 14.02 1.02
N ASP A 95 -18.88 15.10 1.22
CA ASP A 95 -17.52 15.06 1.76
C ASP A 95 -17.47 14.49 3.19
N VAL A 96 -16.38 13.80 3.53
CA VAL A 96 -16.16 13.30 4.88
C VAL A 96 -15.53 14.36 5.78
N LEU A 97 -16.05 14.48 7.01
CA LEU A 97 -15.57 15.43 8.01
C LEU A 97 -14.34 14.89 8.77
N VAL A 98 -13.31 15.73 8.91
CA VAL A 98 -12.26 15.58 9.93
C VAL A 98 -12.45 16.66 10.98
N PRO A 99 -13.07 16.35 12.15
CA PRO A 99 -13.25 17.31 13.23
C PRO A 99 -11.90 17.89 13.71
N PHE A 100 -11.87 19.10 14.26
CA PHE A 100 -10.64 19.69 14.79
C PHE A 100 -9.93 18.78 15.81
N ALA A 101 -10.70 18.09 16.65
CA ALA A 101 -10.13 17.12 17.61
C ALA A 101 -9.43 15.94 16.96
N GLU A 102 -9.74 15.64 15.70
CA GLU A 102 -9.17 14.54 14.90
C GLU A 102 -8.04 14.99 13.96
N GLN A 103 -7.72 16.27 13.94
CA GLN A 103 -6.62 16.80 13.15
C GLN A 103 -5.31 16.75 13.95
N HIS A 104 -4.28 16.10 13.39
CA HIS A 104 -2.92 16.13 13.95
C HIS A 104 -2.32 17.55 13.88
N ARG A 105 -2.66 18.26 12.81
CA ARG A 105 -2.33 19.69 12.57
C ARG A 105 -3.50 20.33 11.79
N PRO A 106 -3.66 21.65 11.85
CA PRO A 106 -4.69 22.34 11.05
C PRO A 106 -4.59 21.94 9.57
N MET A 107 -5.72 21.59 9.00
CA MET A 107 -5.83 21.19 7.59
C MET A 107 -6.09 22.41 6.72
N GLU A 108 -5.56 22.41 5.51
CA GLU A 108 -5.63 23.50 4.54
C GLU A 108 -6.32 23.04 3.26
N VAL A 109 -7.24 23.85 2.75
CA VAL A 109 -7.95 23.57 1.48
C VAL A 109 -6.96 23.36 0.34
N GLY A 110 -7.22 22.34 -0.48
CA GLY A 110 -6.40 21.96 -1.62
C GLY A 110 -5.21 21.05 -1.29
N LYS A 111 -4.88 20.88 0.00
CA LYS A 111 -3.86 19.91 0.44
C LYS A 111 -4.49 18.55 0.70
N SER A 112 -3.70 17.48 0.57
CA SER A 112 -4.13 16.11 0.87
C SER A 112 -3.44 15.60 2.14
N TYR A 113 -4.16 14.77 2.88
CA TYR A 113 -3.74 14.21 4.15
C TYR A 113 -4.06 12.73 4.22
N LEU A 114 -3.17 11.95 4.84
CA LEU A 114 -3.46 10.57 5.20
C LEU A 114 -4.40 10.56 6.38
N VAL A 115 -5.53 9.88 6.23
CA VAL A 115 -6.59 9.77 7.24
C VAL A 115 -7.07 8.34 7.36
N TYR A 116 -7.71 8.02 8.47
CA TYR A 116 -8.43 6.78 8.72
C TYR A 116 -9.92 7.07 8.84
N LEU A 117 -10.74 6.29 8.15
CA LEU A 117 -12.20 6.42 8.18
C LEU A 117 -12.79 5.54 9.28
N TYR A 118 -13.68 6.12 10.09
CA TYR A 118 -14.32 5.36 11.16
C TYR A 118 -15.70 5.96 11.52
N ILE A 119 -16.48 5.17 12.24
CA ILE A 119 -17.79 5.61 12.74
C ILE A 119 -17.59 6.31 14.08
N SER A 120 -18.07 7.53 14.21
CA SER A 120 -18.03 8.32 15.44
C SER A 120 -18.95 7.71 16.50
N ASP A 121 -18.42 7.41 17.69
CA ASP A 121 -19.20 6.93 18.83
C ASP A 121 -20.18 7.97 19.38
N ILE A 122 -20.04 9.24 18.98
CA ILE A 122 -20.84 10.35 19.49
C ILE A 122 -22.21 10.43 18.78
N ASP A 123 -22.18 10.30 17.44
CA ASP A 123 -23.37 10.55 16.60
C ASP A 123 -23.57 9.49 15.50
N GLY A 124 -22.76 8.43 15.48
CA GLY A 124 -22.87 7.33 14.51
C GLY A 124 -22.50 7.70 13.08
N ARG A 125 -21.95 8.89 12.84
CA ARG A 125 -21.55 9.34 11.50
C ARG A 125 -20.19 8.83 11.10
N ILE A 126 -19.99 8.62 9.81
CA ILE A 126 -18.66 8.37 9.25
C ILE A 126 -17.86 9.67 9.31
N ILE A 127 -16.72 9.63 9.98
CA ILE A 127 -15.75 10.72 10.07
C ILE A 127 -14.35 10.19 9.78
N ALA A 128 -13.40 11.10 9.55
CA ALA A 128 -12.01 10.73 9.35
C ALA A 128 -11.11 11.37 10.41
N SER A 129 -9.95 10.73 10.65
CA SER A 129 -8.94 11.21 11.58
C SER A 129 -7.56 11.21 10.92
N SER A 130 -6.82 12.31 11.04
CA SER A 130 -5.39 12.33 10.68
C SER A 130 -4.48 11.95 11.86
N LYS A 131 -5.04 11.66 13.03
CA LYS A 131 -4.33 11.08 14.19
C LYS A 131 -4.27 9.56 14.05
N ILE A 132 -3.65 9.11 12.98
CA ILE A 132 -3.70 7.71 12.52
C ILE A 132 -3.01 6.72 13.45
N ASP A 133 -2.06 7.17 14.28
CA ASP A 133 -1.33 6.28 15.21
C ASP A 133 -2.26 5.53 16.18
N LYS A 134 -3.43 6.12 16.53
CA LYS A 134 -4.40 5.50 17.43
C LYS A 134 -5.18 4.31 16.83
N PHE A 135 -5.08 4.11 15.51
CA PHE A 135 -5.74 3.03 14.77
C PHE A 135 -4.76 1.94 14.32
N LEU A 136 -3.49 2.05 14.74
CA LEU A 136 -2.46 1.09 14.42
C LEU A 136 -2.11 0.28 15.68
N ASP A 137 -1.90 -1.00 15.49
CA ASP A 137 -1.51 -1.97 16.54
C ASP A 137 0.01 -2.03 16.75
N ASP A 138 0.72 -0.88 16.64
CA ASP A 138 2.18 -0.82 16.59
C ASP A 138 2.88 -1.43 17.81
N ASP A 139 2.19 -1.46 18.96
CA ASP A 139 2.67 -2.08 20.20
C ASP A 139 2.19 -3.54 20.36
N ALA A 140 1.31 -4.04 19.47
CA ALA A 140 0.80 -5.39 19.54
C ALA A 140 1.79 -6.41 18.94
N PRO A 141 1.86 -7.63 19.48
CA PRO A 141 2.65 -8.70 18.87
C PRO A 141 2.11 -9.03 17.48
N HIS A 142 2.98 -9.07 16.50
CA HIS A 142 2.65 -9.49 15.14
C HIS A 142 3.37 -10.78 14.77
N ASN A 143 2.80 -11.53 13.81
CA ASN A 143 3.34 -12.80 13.33
C ASN A 143 4.01 -12.67 11.94
N TYR A 144 4.46 -11.46 11.57
CA TYR A 144 5.17 -11.26 10.31
C TYR A 144 6.48 -12.03 10.28
N ILE A 145 6.78 -12.60 9.12
CA ILE A 145 8.04 -13.32 8.88
C ILE A 145 8.83 -12.65 7.75
N PRO A 146 10.17 -12.72 7.78
CA PRO A 146 10.99 -12.19 6.69
C PRO A 146 10.60 -12.76 5.33
N GLN A 147 10.55 -11.90 4.31
CA GLN A 147 10.11 -12.15 2.92
C GLN A 147 8.60 -12.33 2.73
N GLN A 148 7.79 -12.19 3.75
CA GLN A 148 6.34 -12.17 3.61
C GLN A 148 5.94 -10.97 2.73
N PRO A 149 5.10 -11.18 1.69
CA PRO A 149 4.49 -10.09 0.95
C PRO A 149 3.45 -9.40 1.82
N VAL A 150 3.39 -8.08 1.73
CA VAL A 150 2.48 -7.22 2.52
C VAL A 150 2.00 -6.04 1.67
N ASP A 151 0.86 -5.51 2.01
CA ASP A 151 0.35 -4.25 1.48
C ASP A 151 0.93 -3.06 2.24
N LEU A 152 1.33 -2.03 1.52
CA LEU A 152 1.96 -0.85 2.09
C LEU A 152 1.24 0.41 1.64
N ILE A 153 0.96 1.32 2.59
CA ILE A 153 0.56 2.69 2.30
C ILE A 153 1.68 3.63 2.73
N ILE A 154 2.23 4.39 1.79
CA ILE A 154 3.32 5.34 2.08
C ILE A 154 2.76 6.54 2.83
N ALA A 155 3.12 6.69 4.10
CA ALA A 155 2.56 7.71 4.97
C ALA A 155 3.36 9.03 4.95
N ASN A 156 4.67 8.95 5.18
CA ASN A 156 5.56 10.11 5.18
C ASN A 156 7.01 9.72 4.87
N SER A 157 7.89 10.72 4.80
CA SER A 157 9.34 10.52 4.71
C SER A 157 10.02 11.05 5.97
N THR A 158 11.07 10.33 6.38
CA THR A 158 11.99 10.68 7.47
C THR A 158 13.41 10.74 6.93
N ASP A 159 14.38 11.13 7.77
CA ASP A 159 15.80 11.10 7.40
C ASP A 159 16.28 9.68 7.07
N LEU A 160 15.69 8.66 7.69
CA LEU A 160 16.00 7.25 7.46
C LEU A 160 15.41 6.71 6.15
N GLY A 161 14.24 7.21 5.73
CA GLY A 161 13.51 6.71 4.57
C GLY A 161 12.02 7.00 4.63
N TYR A 162 11.21 6.14 4.02
CA TYR A 162 9.76 6.24 4.05
C TYR A 162 9.18 5.44 5.20
N LYS A 163 8.26 6.07 5.95
CA LYS A 163 7.40 5.40 6.91
C LYS A 163 6.15 4.92 6.18
N ALA A 164 5.79 3.67 6.31
CA ALA A 164 4.64 3.08 5.65
C ALA A 164 3.77 2.31 6.64
N ILE A 165 2.47 2.26 6.38
CA ILE A 165 1.53 1.39 7.07
C ILE A 165 1.60 0.01 6.39
N VAL A 166 1.66 -1.06 7.18
CA VAL A 166 1.76 -2.45 6.78
C VAL A 166 0.44 -3.14 7.08
N ASP A 167 -0.23 -3.68 6.04
CA ASP A 167 -1.51 -4.41 6.14
C ASP A 167 -2.52 -3.69 7.06
N ASP A 168 -2.64 -2.37 6.91
CA ASP A 168 -3.51 -1.46 7.67
C ASP A 168 -3.39 -1.54 9.21
N SER A 169 -2.31 -2.12 9.73
CA SER A 169 -2.19 -2.41 11.16
C SER A 169 -0.90 -1.92 11.83
N HIS A 170 0.25 -1.99 11.18
CA HIS A 170 1.54 -1.69 11.83
C HIS A 170 2.38 -0.67 11.06
N TRP A 171 3.30 -0.02 11.76
CA TRP A 171 4.31 0.80 11.12
C TRP A 171 5.50 0.00 10.61
N GLY A 172 5.98 0.35 9.42
CA GLY A 172 7.22 -0.15 8.87
C GLY A 172 8.07 0.94 8.22
N VAL A 173 9.35 0.64 7.98
CA VAL A 173 10.31 1.57 7.39
C VAL A 173 10.94 0.98 6.13
N LEU A 174 10.82 1.73 5.04
CA LEU A 174 11.57 1.53 3.79
C LEU A 174 12.79 2.46 3.81
N TYR A 175 13.99 1.91 3.88
CA TYR A 175 15.20 2.71 3.96
C TYR A 175 15.51 3.45 2.65
N LYS A 176 15.92 4.71 2.77
CA LYS A 176 16.21 5.60 1.63
C LYS A 176 17.25 5.04 0.66
N ASN A 177 18.24 4.33 1.16
CA ASN A 177 19.30 3.69 0.37
C ASN A 177 18.84 2.41 -0.35
N GLU A 178 17.62 1.96 -0.15
CA GLU A 178 17.03 0.77 -0.77
C GLU A 178 15.85 1.09 -1.68
N VAL A 179 15.41 2.35 -1.68
CA VAL A 179 14.33 2.84 -2.53
C VAL A 179 14.91 3.63 -3.69
N PHE A 180 14.94 3.04 -4.87
CA PHE A 180 15.54 3.60 -6.09
C PHE A 180 14.51 4.28 -7.00
N ARG A 181 13.28 4.47 -6.52
CA ARG A 181 12.22 5.19 -7.22
C ARG A 181 11.54 6.19 -6.28
N ARG A 182 10.97 7.24 -6.86
CA ARG A 182 10.17 8.18 -6.08
C ARG A 182 8.87 7.50 -5.63
N LEU A 183 8.55 7.59 -4.36
CA LEU A 183 7.28 7.18 -3.78
C LEU A 183 6.48 8.44 -3.42
N SER A 184 5.17 8.37 -3.63
CA SER A 184 4.22 9.43 -3.28
C SER A 184 3.53 9.10 -1.96
N PHE A 185 3.20 10.12 -1.16
CA PHE A 185 2.39 9.90 0.05
C PHE A 185 0.98 9.47 -0.32
N GLY A 186 0.40 8.58 0.46
CA GLY A 186 -0.88 7.92 0.15
C GLY A 186 -0.81 6.82 -0.91
N GLN A 187 0.37 6.58 -1.51
CA GLN A 187 0.52 5.53 -2.51
C GLN A 187 0.42 4.15 -1.87
N SER A 188 -0.51 3.33 -2.36
CA SER A 188 -0.60 1.90 -2.03
C SER A 188 0.30 1.09 -2.95
N ILE A 189 1.13 0.22 -2.38
CA ILE A 189 2.08 -0.61 -3.11
C ILE A 189 2.27 -1.96 -2.40
N LYS A 190 2.62 -2.99 -3.14
CA LYS A 190 3.11 -4.25 -2.56
C LYS A 190 4.56 -4.09 -2.12
N GLY A 191 4.86 -4.66 -0.96
CA GLY A 191 6.21 -4.77 -0.41
C GLY A 191 6.45 -6.09 0.28
N PHE A 192 7.56 -6.20 0.97
CA PHE A 192 7.97 -7.41 1.68
C PHE A 192 8.53 -7.04 3.05
N ILE A 193 8.26 -7.87 4.04
CA ILE A 193 8.94 -7.82 5.33
C ILE A 193 10.42 -8.17 5.11
N LYS A 194 11.30 -7.23 5.36
CA LYS A 194 12.74 -7.45 5.22
C LYS A 194 13.34 -8.05 6.48
N HIS A 195 13.03 -7.46 7.60
CA HIS A 195 13.53 -7.85 8.91
C HIS A 195 12.59 -7.37 10.02
N ILE A 196 12.44 -8.19 11.05
CA ILE A 196 11.80 -7.81 12.31
C ILE A 196 12.90 -7.54 13.33
N ARG A 197 12.93 -6.34 13.89
CA ARG A 197 13.91 -5.96 14.89
C ARG A 197 13.57 -6.55 16.25
N PRO A 198 14.54 -6.63 17.17
CA PRO A 198 14.30 -7.12 18.55
C PRO A 198 13.26 -6.28 19.32
N ASP A 199 13.06 -5.01 18.94
CA ASP A 199 12.06 -4.10 19.51
C ASP A 199 10.69 -4.20 18.82
N GLY A 200 10.49 -5.20 17.98
CA GLY A 200 9.24 -5.45 17.25
C GLY A 200 9.06 -4.60 15.98
N LYS A 201 9.92 -3.61 15.71
CA LYS A 201 9.79 -2.74 14.53
C LYS A 201 10.08 -3.46 13.23
N ILE A 202 9.37 -3.06 12.19
CA ILE A 202 9.36 -3.71 10.89
C ILE A 202 10.22 -2.93 9.89
N ASP A 203 11.25 -3.58 9.38
CA ASP A 203 12.01 -3.10 8.21
C ASP A 203 11.41 -3.71 6.95
N LEU A 204 11.17 -2.87 5.96
CA LEU A 204 10.49 -3.22 4.71
C LEU A 204 11.44 -3.23 3.51
N SER A 205 11.03 -3.92 2.44
CA SER A 205 11.67 -3.89 1.12
C SER A 205 10.60 -3.82 0.02
N LEU A 206 10.92 -3.18 -1.09
CA LEU A 206 10.09 -3.18 -2.30
C LEU A 206 10.40 -4.36 -3.24
N GLN A 207 11.36 -5.19 -2.90
CA GLN A 207 11.77 -6.34 -3.70
C GLN A 207 11.85 -7.57 -2.82
N SER A 208 11.37 -8.71 -3.33
CA SER A 208 11.59 -9.98 -2.65
C SER A 208 13.10 -10.28 -2.61
N GLY A 209 13.52 -11.04 -1.60
CA GLY A 209 14.93 -11.44 -1.52
C GLY A 209 15.36 -12.36 -2.67
N GLU A 210 14.43 -13.08 -3.29
CA GLU A 210 14.66 -13.89 -4.49
C GLU A 210 14.81 -13.03 -5.73
N ASP A 211 13.90 -12.05 -5.94
CA ASP A 211 13.97 -11.12 -7.06
C ASP A 211 15.27 -10.29 -7.02
N SER A 212 15.63 -9.82 -5.84
CA SER A 212 16.89 -9.08 -5.64
C SER A 212 18.12 -9.95 -5.93
N ARG A 213 18.11 -11.22 -5.53
CA ARG A 213 19.22 -12.15 -5.83
C ARG A 213 19.32 -12.44 -7.31
N THR A 214 18.19 -12.73 -7.95
CA THR A 214 18.12 -13.02 -9.39
C THR A 214 18.55 -11.80 -10.20
N LYS A 215 18.04 -10.61 -9.87
CA LYS A 215 18.45 -9.37 -10.51
C LYS A 215 19.93 -9.07 -10.35
N ASN A 216 20.49 -9.24 -9.16
CA ASN A 216 21.91 -9.02 -8.90
C ASN A 216 22.79 -10.01 -9.69
N LYS A 217 22.37 -11.26 -9.81
CA LYS A 217 23.05 -12.24 -10.66
C LYS A 217 23.04 -11.82 -12.12
N HIS A 218 21.90 -11.39 -12.67
CA HIS A 218 21.81 -10.91 -14.05
C HIS A 218 22.71 -9.70 -14.30
N ILE A 219 22.71 -8.70 -13.43
CA ILE A 219 23.60 -7.53 -13.55
C ILE A 219 25.08 -7.96 -13.65
N ILE A 220 25.51 -8.91 -12.80
CA ILE A 220 26.89 -9.41 -12.82
C ILE A 220 27.19 -10.18 -14.10
N LEU A 221 26.26 -11.03 -14.56
CA LEU A 221 26.43 -11.80 -15.79
C LEU A 221 26.50 -10.91 -17.03
N ASP A 222 25.66 -9.89 -17.11
CA ASP A 222 25.66 -8.94 -18.23
C ASP A 222 26.94 -8.11 -18.24
N TYR A 223 27.43 -7.71 -17.07
CA TYR A 223 28.74 -7.06 -16.96
C TYR A 223 29.87 -7.98 -17.43
N LEU A 224 29.89 -9.25 -17.00
CA LEU A 224 30.89 -10.24 -17.45
C LEU A 224 30.84 -10.44 -18.96
N LYS A 225 29.67 -10.59 -19.55
CA LYS A 225 29.47 -10.67 -21.00
C LYS A 225 30.05 -9.45 -21.73
N SER A 226 29.80 -8.24 -21.22
CA SER A 226 30.35 -7.00 -21.78
C SER A 226 31.89 -6.90 -21.70
N LYS A 227 32.48 -7.62 -20.76
CA LYS A 227 33.96 -7.70 -20.53
C LYS A 227 34.58 -8.97 -21.03
N GLN A 228 34.02 -9.58 -22.08
CA GLN A 228 34.54 -10.80 -22.70
C GLN A 228 34.70 -11.98 -21.72
N GLY A 229 33.83 -12.03 -20.71
CA GLY A 229 33.76 -13.12 -19.74
C GLY A 229 34.67 -13.01 -18.52
N PHE A 230 35.44 -11.92 -18.36
CA PHE A 230 36.30 -11.74 -17.20
C PHE A 230 36.14 -10.30 -16.60
N ALA A 231 36.10 -10.22 -15.28
CA ALA A 231 36.07 -8.95 -14.57
C ALA A 231 37.04 -8.98 -13.36
N THR A 232 37.85 -7.93 -13.21
CA THR A 232 38.83 -7.76 -12.13
C THR A 232 38.18 -7.34 -10.81
N VAL A 233 37.08 -8.02 -10.44
CA VAL A 233 36.34 -7.82 -9.20
C VAL A 233 36.08 -9.17 -8.55
N ASN A 234 36.15 -9.22 -7.23
CA ASN A 234 35.87 -10.42 -6.43
C ASN A 234 35.33 -10.04 -5.04
N ASP A 235 35.26 -11.00 -4.12
CA ASP A 235 34.76 -10.79 -2.76
C ASP A 235 35.63 -9.85 -1.90
N ARG A 236 36.86 -9.54 -2.34
CA ARG A 236 37.80 -8.63 -1.65
C ARG A 236 37.74 -7.20 -2.19
N THR A 237 37.10 -6.97 -3.33
CA THR A 237 37.02 -5.66 -3.99
C THR A 237 36.37 -4.61 -3.08
N ASP A 238 36.88 -3.37 -3.17
CA ASP A 238 36.38 -2.24 -2.36
C ASP A 238 34.87 -2.02 -2.54
N PRO A 239 34.11 -1.77 -1.45
CA PRO A 239 32.66 -1.52 -1.53
C PRO A 239 32.27 -0.40 -2.48
N LYS A 240 33.07 0.67 -2.61
CA LYS A 240 32.79 1.79 -3.51
C LYS A 240 32.83 1.35 -4.97
N VAL A 241 33.84 0.58 -5.35
CA VAL A 241 33.98 0.02 -6.70
C VAL A 241 32.79 -0.88 -7.04
N ILE A 242 32.36 -1.74 -6.10
CA ILE A 242 31.18 -2.59 -6.28
C ILE A 242 29.92 -1.75 -6.50
N THR A 243 29.73 -0.70 -5.71
CA THR A 243 28.56 0.19 -5.84
C THR A 243 28.58 0.95 -7.17
N GLU A 244 29.71 1.45 -7.61
CA GLU A 244 29.88 2.16 -8.88
C GLU A 244 29.64 1.26 -10.10
N LEU A 245 30.16 0.03 -10.09
CA LEU A 245 30.05 -0.89 -11.23
C LEU A 245 28.69 -1.58 -11.33
N PHE A 246 28.06 -1.94 -10.19
CA PHE A 246 26.91 -2.83 -10.15
C PHE A 246 25.67 -2.21 -9.48
N GLY A 247 25.79 -1.02 -8.87
CA GLY A 247 24.68 -0.39 -8.16
C GLY A 247 24.16 -1.18 -6.96
N MET A 248 24.99 -2.03 -6.35
CA MET A 248 24.63 -2.89 -5.22
C MET A 248 25.65 -2.83 -4.08
N SER A 249 25.21 -3.24 -2.88
CA SER A 249 26.11 -3.34 -1.73
C SER A 249 27.10 -4.50 -1.87
N LYS A 250 28.27 -4.41 -1.22
CA LYS A 250 29.27 -5.51 -1.19
C LYS A 250 28.68 -6.83 -0.65
N ALA A 251 27.76 -6.76 0.32
CA ALA A 251 27.10 -7.95 0.86
C ALA A 251 26.18 -8.61 -0.19
N ALA A 252 25.43 -7.81 -0.95
CA ALA A 252 24.58 -8.29 -2.05
C ALA A 252 25.43 -8.90 -3.17
N PHE A 253 26.53 -8.24 -3.54
CA PHE A 253 27.50 -8.75 -4.53
C PHE A 253 28.09 -10.11 -4.11
N LYS A 254 28.59 -10.23 -2.86
CA LYS A 254 29.10 -11.52 -2.35
C LYS A 254 28.06 -12.63 -2.40
N LYS A 255 26.81 -12.35 -2.03
CA LYS A 255 25.73 -13.34 -2.13
C LYS A 255 25.46 -13.74 -3.57
N ALA A 256 25.46 -12.79 -4.51
CA ALA A 256 25.19 -13.04 -5.92
C ALA A 256 26.32 -13.87 -6.58
N ILE A 257 27.60 -13.50 -6.40
CA ILE A 257 28.73 -14.29 -6.96
C ILE A 257 28.82 -15.67 -6.30
N GLY A 258 28.54 -15.79 -5.00
CA GLY A 258 28.46 -17.08 -4.32
C GLY A 258 27.37 -18.00 -4.87
N GLY A 259 26.20 -17.40 -5.24
CA GLY A 259 25.12 -18.10 -5.94
C GLY A 259 25.57 -18.60 -7.34
N LEU A 260 26.10 -17.70 -8.16
CA LEU A 260 26.57 -18.01 -9.51
C LEU A 260 27.69 -19.06 -9.49
N TYR A 261 28.58 -19.01 -8.49
CA TYR A 261 29.63 -20.01 -8.30
C TYR A 261 29.05 -21.39 -7.97
N LYS A 262 28.09 -21.47 -7.04
CA LYS A 262 27.39 -22.72 -6.71
C LYS A 262 26.65 -23.32 -7.91
N GLU A 263 26.08 -22.46 -8.76
CA GLU A 263 25.42 -22.84 -10.01
C GLU A 263 26.42 -23.18 -11.15
N ARG A 264 27.71 -23.09 -10.88
CA ARG A 264 28.79 -23.33 -11.84
C ARG A 264 28.73 -22.41 -13.08
N VAL A 265 28.12 -21.25 -12.96
CA VAL A 265 28.03 -20.25 -14.03
C VAL A 265 29.27 -19.39 -14.10
N ILE A 266 29.94 -19.18 -12.95
CA ILE A 266 31.23 -18.46 -12.87
C ILE A 266 32.25 -19.22 -12.03
N THR A 267 33.54 -18.86 -12.24
CA THR A 267 34.66 -19.20 -11.37
C THR A 267 35.13 -17.95 -10.64
N ILE A 268 35.46 -18.07 -9.35
CA ILE A 268 36.05 -16.98 -8.55
C ILE A 268 37.54 -17.21 -8.46
N GLU A 269 38.33 -16.29 -9.03
CA GLU A 269 39.80 -16.33 -9.09
C GLU A 269 40.38 -15.28 -8.13
N PRO A 270 41.65 -15.38 -7.71
CA PRO A 270 42.32 -14.37 -6.89
C PRO A 270 42.25 -12.96 -7.49
N GLU A 271 42.26 -12.86 -8.81
CA GLU A 271 42.33 -11.63 -9.59
C GLU A 271 40.97 -11.12 -10.05
N GLY A 272 39.91 -11.95 -9.92
CA GLY A 272 38.56 -11.54 -10.37
C GLY A 272 37.56 -12.69 -10.45
N ILE A 273 36.51 -12.47 -11.25
CA ILE A 273 35.52 -13.49 -11.57
C ILE A 273 35.49 -13.75 -13.08
N ARG A 274 35.31 -15.00 -13.45
CA ARG A 274 35.30 -15.47 -14.85
C ARG A 274 34.00 -16.20 -15.14
N LEU A 275 33.37 -15.89 -16.28
CA LEU A 275 32.25 -16.63 -16.82
C LEU A 275 32.71 -18.00 -17.32
N ASN A 276 32.10 -19.06 -16.86
CA ASN A 276 32.42 -20.41 -17.36
C ASN A 276 31.82 -20.55 -18.77
N THR A 277 32.64 -21.02 -19.71
CA THR A 277 32.13 -21.42 -21.03
C THR A 277 31.27 -22.66 -20.82
N ILE A 278 29.97 -22.56 -21.10
CA ILE A 278 29.12 -23.73 -21.19
C ILE A 278 29.59 -24.47 -22.45
N ASN A 279 30.38 -25.53 -22.28
CA ASN A 279 30.57 -26.52 -23.36
C ASN A 279 29.17 -27.09 -23.65
N LYS A 280 28.59 -26.69 -24.78
CA LYS A 280 27.50 -27.42 -25.43
C LYS A 280 28.13 -28.66 -26.10
N GLU A 281 28.50 -29.63 -25.29
CA GLU A 281 28.81 -30.96 -25.73
C GLU A 281 28.38 -31.94 -24.65
N ALA A 282 27.15 -32.36 -24.75
CA ALA A 282 26.68 -33.69 -24.37
C ALA A 282 25.26 -33.82 -24.93
N GLU A 283 25.19 -34.39 -26.11
CA GLU A 283 23.98 -35.07 -26.59
C GLU A 283 23.57 -36.19 -25.65
#